data_145b6909d15426d94791f2e7b7304fce
#
_entry.id   145b6909d15426d94791f2e7b7304fce
#
_cell.length_a   1.000
_cell.length_b   1.000
_cell.length_c   1.000
_cell.angle_alpha   90.00
_cell.angle_beta   90.00
_cell.angle_gamma   90.00
#
_symmetry.space_group_name_H-M   'P 1'
#
loop_
_entity.id
_entity.type
_entity.pdbx_description
1 polymer ?
#
loop_
_entity_poly.entity_id
_entity_poly.type
_entity_poly.pdbx_seq_one_letter_code
_entity_poly.pdbx_strand_id
1 'polypeptide(L)'
;MIETIRYVNSIGEEIVFGEGFWHYGKTDIFDTSCAHRSIGGRITGFERDIREMSLTVELAGPEEERRRLADVTSYDVRTGRPGTLWANGCSMRCWIPGATLSDWYQLDDRLTAELTVVSDDPVWVRSASVTLTARTDLEYGGLDYPHDYPHDYKSSAANSMAIVNPFRLPAKCDIYIPGQCRDPYVIIAGNRYQVMTEVQEGQLLVIRGYGDREIVVRHSDGTERNAFAERVTDDDARPFAEIPVGRHTASWSGSYNVEVVMYEERTSPW
;
A
#
# COMPACT_ATOMS: atom_id res chain seq x y z
N MET A 1 7.60 -0.72 -22.88
CA MET A 1 7.15 -2.12 -22.93
C MET A 1 6.19 -2.22 -21.75
N ILE A 2 4.95 -2.63 -21.97
CA ILE A 2 3.99 -2.84 -20.88
C ILE A 2 4.45 -4.12 -20.20
N GLU A 3 4.70 -4.03 -18.89
CA GLU A 3 4.98 -5.19 -18.07
C GLU A 3 3.70 -6.01 -17.90
N THR A 4 3.82 -7.20 -17.36
CA THR A 4 2.68 -8.09 -17.10
C THR A 4 1.57 -7.40 -16.31
N ILE A 5 0.32 -7.68 -16.67
CA ILE A 5 -0.86 -7.32 -15.90
C ILE A 5 -1.18 -8.48 -14.98
N ARG A 6 -1.41 -8.22 -13.70
CA ARG A 6 -1.70 -9.25 -12.70
C ARG A 6 -2.96 -8.91 -11.93
N TYR A 7 -3.88 -9.85 -11.84
CA TYR A 7 -5.04 -9.75 -10.95
C TYR A 7 -4.84 -10.68 -9.77
N VAL A 8 -5.02 -10.15 -8.56
CA VAL A 8 -4.95 -10.90 -7.30
C VAL A 8 -6.30 -10.73 -6.60
N ASN A 9 -6.99 -11.82 -6.32
CA ASN A 9 -8.27 -11.77 -5.63
C ASN A 9 -8.11 -11.47 -4.13
N SER A 10 -9.23 -11.27 -3.43
CA SER A 10 -9.26 -10.89 -2.02
C SER A 10 -8.72 -11.95 -1.04
N ILE A 11 -8.45 -13.17 -1.50
CA ILE A 11 -7.82 -14.24 -0.71
C ILE A 11 -6.39 -14.57 -1.17
N GLY A 12 -5.82 -13.79 -2.12
CA GLY A 12 -4.43 -13.92 -2.54
C GLY A 12 -4.17 -14.87 -3.71
N GLU A 13 -5.21 -15.40 -4.39
CA GLU A 13 -5.04 -16.16 -5.62
C GLU A 13 -4.82 -15.19 -6.78
N GLU A 14 -3.86 -15.51 -7.67
CA GLU A 14 -3.48 -14.60 -8.74
C GLU A 14 -3.63 -15.20 -10.13
N ILE A 15 -3.89 -14.32 -11.11
CA ILE A 15 -3.79 -14.60 -12.53
C ILE A 15 -2.88 -13.56 -13.16
N VAL A 16 -1.89 -14.01 -13.92
CA VAL A 16 -0.92 -13.16 -14.62
C VAL A 16 -1.24 -13.16 -16.11
N PHE A 17 -1.55 -11.99 -16.65
CA PHE A 17 -1.77 -11.78 -18.07
C PHE A 17 -0.48 -11.27 -18.72
N GLY A 18 -0.06 -11.90 -19.80
CA GLY A 18 1.20 -11.62 -20.51
C GLY A 18 2.30 -12.63 -20.25
N GLU A 19 2.01 -13.66 -19.42
CA GLU A 19 2.91 -14.78 -19.16
C GLU A 19 2.16 -16.11 -19.20
N GLY A 20 2.87 -17.20 -19.50
CA GLY A 20 2.33 -18.55 -19.52
C GLY A 20 1.23 -18.74 -20.58
N PHE A 21 0.06 -19.15 -20.15
CA PHE A 21 -1.08 -19.43 -21.03
C PHE A 21 -1.92 -18.18 -21.35
N TRP A 22 -1.77 -17.11 -20.59
CA TRP A 22 -2.59 -15.91 -20.71
C TRP A 22 -1.82 -14.79 -21.41
N HIS A 23 -2.36 -14.33 -22.53
CA HIS A 23 -1.89 -13.13 -23.20
C HIS A 23 -2.96 -12.05 -23.10
N TYR A 24 -2.59 -10.79 -23.17
CA TYR A 24 -3.54 -9.70 -23.23
C TYR A 24 -3.35 -8.90 -24.53
N GLY A 25 -4.46 -8.36 -25.03
CA GLY A 25 -4.52 -7.58 -26.25
C GLY A 25 -4.93 -6.14 -25.96
N LYS A 26 -6.00 -5.70 -26.62
CA LYS A 26 -6.56 -4.37 -26.44
C LYS A 26 -7.11 -4.20 -25.02
N THR A 27 -6.83 -3.06 -24.41
CA THR A 27 -7.34 -2.70 -23.10
C THR A 27 -7.44 -1.18 -22.96
N ASP A 28 -8.39 -0.71 -22.18
CA ASP A 28 -8.55 0.69 -21.78
C ASP A 28 -8.26 0.92 -20.29
N ILE A 29 -7.73 -0.09 -19.58
CA ILE A 29 -7.33 0.06 -18.17
C ILE A 29 -6.27 1.14 -17.97
N PHE A 30 -5.49 1.46 -19.01
CA PHE A 30 -4.45 2.50 -18.99
C PHE A 30 -4.98 3.89 -19.37
N ASP A 31 -6.20 3.97 -19.87
CA ASP A 31 -6.81 5.24 -20.22
C ASP A 31 -7.15 6.03 -18.96
N THR A 32 -7.14 7.33 -19.07
CA THR A 32 -7.43 8.22 -17.94
C THR A 32 -8.65 9.06 -18.25
N SER A 33 -9.61 9.07 -17.33
CA SER A 33 -10.73 10.00 -17.38
C SER A 33 -11.06 10.47 -15.98
N CYS A 34 -11.31 11.76 -15.81
CA CYS A 34 -11.82 12.34 -14.57
C CYS A 34 -13.02 13.19 -14.91
N ALA A 35 -14.13 12.94 -14.23
CA ALA A 35 -15.25 13.85 -14.24
C ALA A 35 -14.87 15.16 -13.54
N HIS A 36 -15.47 16.28 -13.94
CA HIS A 36 -15.22 17.56 -13.31
C HIS A 36 -16.50 18.23 -12.90
N ARG A 37 -16.45 18.91 -11.76
CA ARG A 37 -17.53 19.77 -11.29
C ARG A 37 -17.25 21.21 -11.70
N SER A 38 -18.24 21.90 -12.25
CA SER A 38 -18.12 23.31 -12.63
C SER A 38 -19.25 24.15 -12.06
N ILE A 39 -18.91 25.37 -11.63
CA ILE A 39 -19.87 26.37 -11.17
C ILE A 39 -19.52 27.69 -11.88
N GLY A 40 -20.52 28.31 -12.52
CA GLY A 40 -20.33 29.60 -13.20
C GLY A 40 -19.27 29.62 -14.30
N GLY A 41 -19.08 28.48 -15.01
CA GLY A 41 -18.09 28.35 -16.07
C GLY A 41 -16.64 28.11 -15.59
N ARG A 42 -16.44 27.87 -14.28
CA ARG A 42 -15.13 27.54 -13.70
C ARG A 42 -15.15 26.13 -13.13
N ILE A 43 -14.08 25.36 -13.35
CA ILE A 43 -13.90 24.06 -12.75
C ILE A 43 -13.61 24.27 -11.25
N THR A 44 -14.41 23.63 -10.39
CA THR A 44 -14.32 23.70 -8.93
C THR A 44 -13.73 22.45 -8.30
N GLY A 45 -13.63 21.36 -9.07
CA GLY A 45 -13.05 20.10 -8.59
C GLY A 45 -13.11 19.02 -9.66
N PHE A 46 -12.39 17.92 -9.37
CA PHE A 46 -12.45 16.69 -10.14
C PHE A 46 -13.06 15.60 -9.27
N GLU A 47 -13.91 14.78 -9.87
CA GLU A 47 -14.60 13.67 -9.22
C GLU A 47 -14.14 12.35 -9.83
N ARG A 48 -14.14 11.33 -9.00
CA ARG A 48 -13.86 9.95 -9.40
C ARG A 48 -15.18 9.20 -9.32
N ASP A 49 -15.67 8.79 -10.47
CA ASP A 49 -16.86 7.96 -10.57
C ASP A 49 -16.44 6.48 -10.71
N ILE A 50 -17.38 5.58 -10.43
CA ILE A 50 -17.23 4.17 -10.76
C ILE A 50 -16.83 4.05 -12.23
N ARG A 51 -15.77 3.28 -12.48
CA ARG A 51 -15.27 3.08 -13.82
C ARG A 51 -15.37 1.62 -14.22
N GLU A 52 -15.96 1.41 -15.39
CA GLU A 52 -15.94 0.14 -16.11
C GLU A 52 -14.87 0.21 -17.21
N MET A 53 -14.03 -0.80 -17.28
CA MET A 53 -12.90 -0.93 -18.20
C MET A 53 -12.90 -2.29 -18.84
N SER A 54 -12.30 -2.41 -20.01
CA SER A 54 -12.17 -3.66 -20.75
C SER A 54 -10.71 -4.14 -20.78
N LEU A 55 -10.54 -5.45 -20.67
CA LEU A 55 -9.27 -6.13 -20.86
C LEU A 55 -9.49 -7.35 -21.76
N THR A 56 -9.07 -7.24 -23.01
CA THR A 56 -9.09 -8.40 -23.92
C THR A 56 -7.96 -9.33 -23.58
N VAL A 57 -8.29 -10.59 -23.32
CA VAL A 57 -7.34 -11.65 -23.01
C VAL A 57 -7.45 -12.79 -24.00
N GLU A 58 -6.33 -13.42 -24.31
CA GLU A 58 -6.24 -14.62 -25.11
C GLU A 58 -5.65 -15.73 -24.25
N LEU A 59 -6.37 -16.83 -24.13
CA LEU A 59 -5.92 -18.05 -23.48
C LEU A 59 -5.50 -19.05 -24.56
N ALA A 60 -4.26 -19.49 -24.49
CA ALA A 60 -3.74 -20.60 -25.30
C ALA A 60 -3.30 -21.71 -24.33
N GLY A 61 -4.26 -22.50 -23.82
CA GLY A 61 -3.97 -23.49 -22.79
C GLY A 61 -5.16 -24.34 -22.38
N PRO A 62 -4.96 -25.22 -21.38
CA PRO A 62 -5.97 -26.21 -20.99
C PRO A 62 -7.22 -25.59 -20.38
N GLU A 63 -8.32 -26.33 -20.42
CA GLU A 63 -9.61 -25.92 -19.85
C GLU A 63 -9.52 -25.55 -18.34
N GLU A 64 -8.58 -26.14 -17.63
CA GLU A 64 -8.34 -25.87 -16.20
C GLU A 64 -8.00 -24.39 -15.94
N GLU A 65 -7.24 -23.75 -16.82
CA GLU A 65 -6.92 -22.32 -16.71
C GLU A 65 -8.16 -21.43 -16.89
N ARG A 66 -9.11 -21.84 -17.75
CA ARG A 66 -10.40 -21.15 -17.90
C ARG A 66 -11.24 -21.24 -16.64
N ARG A 67 -11.27 -22.42 -16.02
CA ARG A 67 -11.96 -22.62 -14.73
C ARG A 67 -11.31 -21.79 -13.65
N ARG A 68 -9.99 -21.80 -13.59
CA ARG A 68 -9.23 -20.99 -12.63
C ARG A 68 -9.53 -19.49 -12.75
N LEU A 69 -9.58 -18.93 -13.97
CA LEU A 69 -9.99 -17.54 -14.17
C LEU A 69 -11.39 -17.28 -13.60
N ALA A 70 -12.35 -18.15 -13.93
CA ALA A 70 -13.72 -18.01 -13.46
C ALA A 70 -13.82 -18.13 -11.93
N ASP A 71 -13.10 -19.06 -11.32
CA ASP A 71 -13.11 -19.27 -9.87
C ASP A 71 -12.50 -18.06 -9.13
N VAL A 72 -11.32 -17.59 -9.56
CA VAL A 72 -10.59 -16.47 -8.97
C VAL A 72 -11.41 -15.18 -9.06
N THR A 73 -12.03 -14.89 -10.22
CA THR A 73 -12.78 -13.64 -10.42
C THR A 73 -14.16 -13.69 -9.76
N SER A 74 -14.86 -14.84 -9.83
CA SER A 74 -16.20 -14.99 -9.24
C SER A 74 -16.19 -14.94 -7.71
N TYR A 75 -15.10 -15.33 -7.07
CA TYR A 75 -14.99 -15.28 -5.62
C TYR A 75 -15.18 -13.84 -5.09
N ASP A 76 -14.48 -12.88 -5.67
CA ASP A 76 -14.56 -11.48 -5.26
C ASP A 76 -15.93 -10.86 -5.51
N VAL A 77 -16.54 -11.18 -6.66
CA VAL A 77 -17.89 -10.71 -6.99
C VAL A 77 -18.92 -11.28 -6.01
N ARG A 78 -18.83 -12.56 -5.67
CA ARG A 78 -19.78 -13.23 -4.76
C ARG A 78 -19.64 -12.79 -3.31
N THR A 79 -18.42 -12.46 -2.89
CA THR A 79 -18.14 -12.02 -1.52
C THR A 79 -18.27 -10.50 -1.35
N GLY A 80 -18.39 -9.74 -2.45
CA GLY A 80 -18.42 -8.27 -2.45
C GLY A 80 -17.10 -7.66 -2.02
N ARG A 81 -15.99 -8.42 -2.04
CA ARG A 81 -14.66 -7.94 -1.68
C ARG A 81 -13.85 -7.70 -2.95
N PRO A 82 -13.26 -6.51 -3.13
CA PRO A 82 -12.45 -6.24 -4.31
C PRO A 82 -11.15 -7.03 -4.30
N GLY A 83 -10.74 -7.47 -5.47
CA GLY A 83 -9.39 -7.87 -5.74
C GLY A 83 -8.52 -6.66 -6.10
N THR A 84 -7.31 -6.92 -6.57
CA THR A 84 -6.33 -5.90 -6.92
C THR A 84 -5.73 -6.19 -8.29
N LEU A 85 -5.83 -5.22 -9.18
CA LEU A 85 -5.19 -5.25 -10.49
C LEU A 85 -3.84 -4.54 -10.39
N TRP A 86 -2.78 -5.20 -10.85
CA TRP A 86 -1.42 -4.69 -10.87
C TRP A 86 -0.96 -4.45 -12.31
N ALA A 87 -0.35 -3.29 -12.55
CA ALA A 87 0.29 -2.96 -13.82
C ALA A 87 1.40 -1.93 -13.58
N ASN A 88 2.57 -2.10 -14.20
CA ASN A 88 3.71 -1.17 -14.14
C ASN A 88 4.11 -0.77 -12.71
N GLY A 89 4.05 -1.71 -11.76
CA GLY A 89 4.37 -1.44 -10.35
C GLY A 89 3.33 -0.61 -9.59
N CYS A 90 2.16 -0.36 -10.19
CA CYS A 90 1.01 0.26 -9.57
C CYS A 90 -0.10 -0.77 -9.36
N SER A 91 -0.95 -0.54 -8.37
CA SER A 91 -2.11 -1.37 -8.07
C SER A 91 -3.40 -0.55 -8.10
N MET A 92 -4.51 -1.19 -8.47
CA MET A 92 -5.84 -0.60 -8.43
C MET A 92 -6.83 -1.63 -7.88
N ARG A 93 -7.67 -1.19 -6.96
CA ARG A 93 -8.75 -2.02 -6.40
C ARG A 93 -9.88 -2.18 -7.42
N CYS A 94 -10.28 -3.40 -7.72
CA CYS A 94 -11.33 -3.66 -8.70
C CYS A 94 -11.96 -5.05 -8.54
N TRP A 95 -13.03 -5.27 -9.31
CA TRP A 95 -13.66 -6.56 -9.55
C TRP A 95 -13.60 -6.90 -11.04
N ILE A 96 -13.68 -8.20 -11.36
CA ILE A 96 -13.90 -8.68 -12.73
C ILE A 96 -15.24 -9.43 -12.75
N PRO A 97 -16.37 -8.70 -12.92
CA PRO A 97 -17.71 -9.28 -12.83
C PRO A 97 -18.14 -10.07 -14.06
N GLY A 98 -17.45 -9.93 -15.18
CA GLY A 98 -17.86 -10.55 -16.43
C GLY A 98 -16.73 -10.84 -17.39
N ALA A 99 -16.98 -11.82 -18.23
CA ALA A 99 -16.14 -12.17 -19.38
C ALA A 99 -17.05 -12.46 -20.58
N THR A 100 -16.83 -11.77 -21.69
CA THR A 100 -17.53 -12.02 -22.95
C THR A 100 -16.61 -12.76 -23.90
N LEU A 101 -17.00 -13.98 -24.30
CA LEU A 101 -16.26 -14.74 -25.28
C LEU A 101 -16.45 -14.13 -26.68
N SER A 102 -15.34 -13.76 -27.32
CA SER A 102 -15.36 -13.26 -28.68
C SER A 102 -15.07 -14.37 -29.71
N ASP A 103 -14.09 -15.22 -29.48
CA ASP A 103 -13.69 -16.29 -30.34
C ASP A 103 -13.27 -17.53 -29.57
N TRP A 104 -13.65 -18.71 -30.09
CA TRP A 104 -13.22 -19.99 -29.55
C TRP A 104 -12.82 -20.95 -30.68
N TYR A 105 -11.54 -21.28 -30.74
CA TYR A 105 -10.95 -22.20 -31.69
C TYR A 105 -10.73 -23.55 -31.01
N GLN A 106 -11.70 -24.45 -31.18
CA GLN A 106 -11.74 -25.77 -30.53
C GLN A 106 -10.53 -26.67 -30.86
N LEU A 107 -9.98 -26.52 -32.07
CA LEU A 107 -8.84 -27.34 -32.52
C LEU A 107 -7.50 -26.92 -31.89
N ASP A 108 -7.36 -25.66 -31.51
CA ASP A 108 -6.11 -25.09 -31.02
C ASP A 108 -6.16 -24.77 -29.53
N ASP A 109 -7.24 -25.15 -28.82
CA ASP A 109 -7.49 -24.77 -27.41
C ASP A 109 -7.28 -23.27 -27.11
N ARG A 110 -7.58 -22.43 -28.13
CA ARG A 110 -7.43 -20.99 -28.07
C ARG A 110 -8.77 -20.31 -27.83
N LEU A 111 -8.81 -19.43 -26.88
CA LEU A 111 -9.97 -18.66 -26.50
C LEU A 111 -9.61 -17.18 -26.42
N THR A 112 -10.43 -16.32 -27.02
CA THR A 112 -10.35 -14.88 -26.83
C THR A 112 -11.59 -14.43 -26.05
N ALA A 113 -11.36 -13.67 -24.97
CA ALA A 113 -12.41 -13.10 -24.14
C ALA A 113 -12.13 -11.64 -23.81
N GLU A 114 -13.17 -10.86 -23.70
CA GLU A 114 -13.14 -9.52 -23.17
C GLU A 114 -13.61 -9.56 -21.72
N LEU A 115 -12.69 -9.23 -20.78
CA LEU A 115 -13.00 -9.14 -19.36
C LEU A 115 -13.49 -7.73 -19.05
N THR A 116 -14.58 -7.65 -18.31
CA THR A 116 -15.08 -6.40 -17.75
C THR A 116 -14.41 -6.18 -16.38
N VAL A 117 -13.65 -5.10 -16.23
CA VAL A 117 -13.00 -4.69 -14.97
C VAL A 117 -13.74 -3.49 -14.41
N VAL A 118 -14.25 -3.58 -13.19
CA VAL A 118 -15.01 -2.50 -12.53
C VAL A 118 -14.28 -2.04 -11.27
N SER A 119 -14.10 -0.74 -11.13
CA SER A 119 -13.55 -0.14 -9.92
C SER A 119 -14.47 0.94 -9.38
N ASP A 120 -14.76 0.89 -8.09
CA ASP A 120 -15.51 1.91 -7.35
C ASP A 120 -14.63 3.12 -6.96
N ASP A 121 -13.31 2.94 -6.99
CA ASP A 121 -12.30 4.00 -6.82
C ASP A 121 -11.16 3.76 -7.82
N PRO A 122 -11.30 4.24 -9.08
CA PRO A 122 -10.36 3.96 -10.17
C PRO A 122 -9.05 4.73 -10.03
N VAL A 123 -8.34 4.46 -8.95
CA VAL A 123 -7.06 5.07 -8.59
C VAL A 123 -5.97 4.04 -8.65
N TRP A 124 -4.94 4.34 -9.41
CA TRP A 124 -3.71 3.59 -9.38
C TRP A 124 -2.85 4.04 -8.21
N VAL A 125 -2.36 3.10 -7.44
CA VAL A 125 -1.57 3.34 -6.25
C VAL A 125 -0.18 2.78 -6.44
N ARG A 126 0.82 3.64 -6.28
CA ARG A 126 2.21 3.23 -6.19
C ARG A 126 2.67 3.33 -4.75
N SER A 127 3.41 2.34 -4.27
CA SER A 127 3.96 2.35 -2.93
C SER A 127 5.49 2.39 -2.93
N ALA A 128 6.05 2.94 -1.86
CA ALA A 128 7.47 2.89 -1.56
C ALA A 128 7.64 2.61 -0.07
N SER A 129 8.45 1.62 0.27
CA SER A 129 8.68 1.25 1.67
C SER A 129 10.11 1.60 2.11
N VAL A 130 10.24 1.93 3.40
CA VAL A 130 11.51 2.16 4.07
C VAL A 130 11.45 1.48 5.43
N THR A 131 12.47 0.69 5.75
CA THR A 131 12.61 0.05 7.06
C THR A 131 13.66 0.79 7.88
N LEU A 132 13.25 1.29 9.03
CA LEU A 132 14.12 1.85 10.05
C LEU A 132 14.51 0.71 10.99
N THR A 133 15.78 0.29 10.95
CA THR A 133 16.25 -0.87 11.71
C THR A 133 16.67 -0.49 13.12
N ALA A 134 16.26 -1.29 14.10
CA ALA A 134 16.75 -1.19 15.46
C ALA A 134 18.28 -1.29 15.48
N ARG A 135 18.92 -0.46 16.30
CA ARG A 135 20.37 -0.52 16.52
C ARG A 135 20.62 -1.21 17.84
N THR A 136 21.12 -2.42 17.77
CA THR A 136 21.50 -3.23 18.93
C THR A 136 22.88 -2.86 19.51
N ASP A 137 23.70 -2.15 18.74
CA ASP A 137 25.08 -1.81 19.09
C ASP A 137 25.24 -0.29 19.31
N LEU A 138 24.68 0.22 20.39
CA LEU A 138 25.21 1.42 20.99
C LEU A 138 26.39 0.99 21.87
N GLU A 139 27.57 0.75 21.28
CA GLU A 139 28.80 0.91 22.04
C GLU A 139 28.80 2.32 22.59
N TYR A 140 28.63 2.43 23.89
CA TYR A 140 28.82 3.66 24.63
C TYR A 140 30.32 4.00 24.62
N GLY A 141 30.82 4.46 23.49
CA GLY A 141 32.08 5.15 23.40
C GLY A 141 31.91 6.54 24.01
N GLY A 142 31.77 6.62 25.32
CA GLY A 142 31.95 7.88 26.01
C GLY A 142 33.37 8.34 25.76
N LEU A 143 33.54 9.55 25.20
CA LEU A 143 34.82 10.27 25.28
C LEU A 143 35.11 10.52 26.75
N ASP A 144 35.97 9.70 27.35
CA ASP A 144 36.56 9.95 28.65
C ASP A 144 37.42 11.21 28.54
N TYR A 145 36.83 12.37 28.87
CA TYR A 145 37.61 13.57 29.10
C TYR A 145 38.10 13.55 30.57
N PRO A 146 39.41 13.76 30.83
CA PRO A 146 39.98 13.68 32.17
C PRO A 146 39.68 14.92 33.02
N HIS A 147 38.52 15.55 32.90
CA HIS A 147 38.07 16.65 33.74
C HIS A 147 36.61 16.40 34.19
N ASP A 148 36.49 16.36 35.51
CA ASP A 148 35.29 16.23 36.31
C ASP A 148 34.34 17.41 36.03
N TYR A 149 33.45 17.27 35.02
CA TYR A 149 32.30 18.14 34.87
C TYR A 149 31.08 17.44 35.44
N PRO A 150 30.27 18.08 36.30
CA PRO A 150 29.11 17.45 36.95
C PRO A 150 27.89 17.26 36.03
N HIS A 151 28.09 17.18 34.73
CA HIS A 151 27.06 16.90 33.75
C HIS A 151 27.53 15.79 32.82
N ASP A 152 27.05 14.59 33.09
CA ASP A 152 27.05 13.52 32.11
C ASP A 152 26.27 13.98 30.88
N TYR A 153 26.98 14.40 29.84
CA TYR A 153 26.41 14.46 28.50
C TYR A 153 26.20 13.03 28.04
N LYS A 154 25.12 12.40 28.51
CA LYS A 154 24.53 11.29 27.80
C LYS A 154 24.08 11.86 26.46
N SER A 155 24.89 11.65 25.42
CA SER A 155 24.37 11.78 24.08
C SER A 155 23.26 10.75 23.97
N SER A 156 22.02 11.16 24.16
CA SER A 156 20.89 10.45 23.60
C SER A 156 21.10 10.55 22.09
N ALA A 157 21.94 9.65 21.54
CA ALA A 157 22.04 9.46 20.12
C ALA A 157 20.65 8.98 19.70
N ALA A 158 19.78 9.94 19.46
CA ALA A 158 18.48 9.67 18.90
C ALA A 158 18.75 8.87 17.64
N ASN A 159 18.30 7.60 17.62
CA ASN A 159 18.42 6.80 16.43
C ASN A 159 17.72 7.55 15.31
N SER A 160 18.50 8.04 14.38
CA SER A 160 18.00 8.83 13.26
C SER A 160 18.44 8.22 11.96
N MET A 161 17.54 8.17 11.01
CA MET A 161 17.76 7.65 9.68
C MET A 161 17.11 8.57 8.65
N ALA A 162 17.72 8.66 7.47
CA ALA A 162 17.10 9.41 6.38
C ALA A 162 15.95 8.59 5.80
N ILE A 163 14.80 9.23 5.62
CA ILE A 163 13.67 8.75 4.84
C ILE A 163 13.46 9.65 3.63
N VAL A 164 13.14 9.07 2.50
CA VAL A 164 12.89 9.82 1.26
C VAL A 164 11.50 9.51 0.78
N ASN A 165 10.65 10.55 0.67
CA ASN A 165 9.44 10.45 -0.12
C ASN A 165 9.83 10.66 -1.60
N PRO A 166 9.81 9.61 -2.44
CA PRO A 166 10.23 9.70 -3.83
C PRO A 166 9.16 10.30 -4.76
N PHE A 167 7.99 10.59 -4.23
CA PHE A 167 6.83 11.03 -4.99
C PHE A 167 6.83 12.55 -5.19
N ARG A 168 5.93 13.02 -6.06
CA ARG A 168 5.81 14.46 -6.40
C ARG A 168 4.91 15.25 -5.44
N LEU A 169 4.13 14.54 -4.62
CA LEU A 169 3.20 15.11 -3.66
C LEU A 169 3.47 14.54 -2.27
N PRO A 170 3.00 15.20 -1.20
CA PRO A 170 2.99 14.58 0.12
C PRO A 170 2.31 13.22 0.09
N ALA A 171 2.90 12.23 0.75
CA ALA A 171 2.46 10.84 0.70
C ALA A 171 1.71 10.46 1.98
N LYS A 172 0.52 9.89 1.83
CA LYS A 172 -0.11 9.13 2.90
C LYS A 172 0.78 7.95 3.23
N CYS A 173 0.81 7.53 4.47
CA CYS A 173 1.67 6.42 4.88
C CYS A 173 0.99 5.49 5.88
N ASP A 174 1.38 4.22 5.79
CA ASP A 174 1.14 3.24 6.83
C ASP A 174 2.44 2.97 7.58
N ILE A 175 2.33 2.76 8.89
CA ILE A 175 3.46 2.51 9.77
C ILE A 175 3.24 1.19 10.48
N TYR A 176 4.24 0.31 10.40
CA TYR A 176 4.23 -1.02 10.98
C TYR A 176 5.34 -1.11 12.03
N ILE A 177 4.98 -1.42 13.27
CA ILE A 177 5.94 -1.54 14.38
C ILE A 177 5.75 -2.92 15.02
N PRO A 178 6.68 -3.87 14.77
CA PRO A 178 6.65 -5.17 15.42
C PRO A 178 7.00 -5.04 16.90
N GLY A 179 6.34 -5.85 17.75
CA GLY A 179 6.70 -5.96 19.17
C GLY A 179 8.07 -6.62 19.33
N GLN A 180 8.72 -6.45 20.45
CA GLN A 180 8.30 -6.03 21.77
C GLN A 180 8.60 -4.54 22.02
N CYS A 181 7.59 -3.71 22.28
CA CYS A 181 7.80 -2.30 22.60
C CYS A 181 6.64 -1.74 23.44
N ARG A 182 6.92 -0.67 24.17
CA ARG A 182 5.95 0.06 24.96
C ARG A 182 5.90 1.51 24.50
N ASP A 183 4.66 2.03 24.34
CA ASP A 183 4.38 3.39 23.88
C ASP A 183 5.19 3.79 22.64
N PRO A 184 5.18 2.95 21.58
CA PRO A 184 6.02 3.15 20.42
C PRO A 184 5.73 4.46 19.71
N TYR A 185 6.80 5.07 19.19
CA TYR A 185 6.72 6.29 18.40
C TYR A 185 7.77 6.33 17.30
N VAL A 186 7.46 7.05 16.24
CA VAL A 186 8.42 7.49 15.23
C VAL A 186 8.14 8.96 14.88
N ILE A 187 9.19 9.76 14.76
CA ILE A 187 9.10 11.15 14.34
C ILE A 187 9.65 11.24 12.93
N ILE A 188 8.82 11.69 11.98
CA ILE A 188 9.20 11.86 10.58
C ILE A 188 8.88 13.28 10.15
N ALA A 189 9.86 13.99 9.60
CA ALA A 189 9.69 15.37 9.14
C ALA A 189 9.11 16.31 10.23
N GLY A 190 9.42 16.06 11.51
CA GLY A 190 8.93 16.84 12.65
C GLY A 190 7.57 16.40 13.18
N ASN A 191 6.83 15.53 12.49
CA ASN A 191 5.57 14.98 13.01
C ASN A 191 5.81 13.66 13.75
N ARG A 192 5.21 13.52 14.93
CA ARG A 192 5.28 12.32 15.77
C ARG A 192 4.06 11.43 15.56
N TYR A 193 4.31 10.19 15.16
CA TYR A 193 3.34 9.12 15.10
C TYR A 193 3.52 8.27 16.34
N GLN A 194 2.59 8.34 17.29
CA GLN A 194 2.69 7.66 18.58
C GLN A 194 1.37 7.05 19.01
N VAL A 195 1.46 5.86 19.59
CA VAL A 195 0.33 5.15 20.21
C VAL A 195 0.74 4.73 21.62
N MET A 196 -0.07 5.09 22.62
CA MET A 196 0.16 4.78 24.03
C MET A 196 -0.33 3.37 24.33
N THR A 197 0.43 2.38 23.88
CA THR A 197 0.07 0.96 23.99
C THR A 197 1.29 0.09 24.20
N GLU A 198 1.07 -1.11 24.70
CA GLU A 198 2.08 -2.16 24.77
C GLU A 198 1.86 -3.14 23.62
N VAL A 199 2.92 -3.37 22.84
CA VAL A 199 2.97 -4.35 21.74
C VAL A 199 3.88 -5.49 22.18
N GLN A 200 3.32 -6.66 22.39
CA GLN A 200 4.04 -7.83 22.89
C GLN A 200 4.81 -8.52 21.76
N GLU A 201 5.69 -9.44 22.12
CA GLU A 201 6.41 -10.28 21.17
C GLU A 201 5.42 -11.05 20.26
N GLY A 202 5.67 -11.04 18.96
CA GLY A 202 4.79 -11.66 17.96
C GLY A 202 3.54 -10.85 17.58
N GLN A 203 3.36 -9.66 18.17
CA GLN A 203 2.32 -8.70 17.77
C GLN A 203 2.89 -7.64 16.84
N LEU A 204 2.00 -6.97 16.10
CA LEU A 204 2.32 -5.90 15.16
C LEU A 204 1.37 -4.72 15.39
N LEU A 205 1.91 -3.56 15.76
CA LEU A 205 1.16 -2.31 15.72
C LEU A 205 1.11 -1.81 14.27
N VAL A 206 -0.09 -1.51 13.80
CA VAL A 206 -0.34 -0.97 12.47
C VAL A 206 -1.07 0.35 12.59
N ILE A 207 -0.47 1.42 12.06
CA ILE A 207 -1.09 2.74 11.89
C ILE A 207 -1.35 2.90 10.40
N ARG A 208 -2.62 2.77 9.95
CA ARG A 208 -3.01 2.92 8.55
C ARG A 208 -3.47 4.34 8.28
N GLY A 209 -2.68 5.08 7.53
CA GLY A 209 -3.02 6.42 7.05
C GLY A 209 -3.55 6.44 5.62
N TYR A 210 -3.39 5.33 4.88
CA TYR A 210 -3.93 5.16 3.55
C TYR A 210 -5.25 4.35 3.58
N GLY A 211 -6.27 4.79 2.81
CA GLY A 211 -7.62 4.21 2.85
C GLY A 211 -8.38 4.56 4.12
N ASP A 212 -8.96 3.57 4.77
CA ASP A 212 -9.64 3.73 6.04
C ASP A 212 -8.63 3.95 7.16
N ARG A 213 -8.72 5.12 7.80
CA ARG A 213 -7.80 5.50 8.88
C ARG A 213 -8.08 4.67 10.12
N GLU A 214 -7.16 3.80 10.46
CA GLU A 214 -7.28 2.95 11.63
C GLU A 214 -5.93 2.72 12.33
N ILE A 215 -6.02 2.33 13.60
CA ILE A 215 -4.87 1.93 14.39
C ILE A 215 -5.25 0.64 15.09
N VAL A 216 -4.50 -0.42 14.80
CA VAL A 216 -4.77 -1.76 15.34
C VAL A 216 -3.48 -2.42 15.83
N VAL A 217 -3.62 -3.27 16.84
CA VAL A 217 -2.60 -4.24 17.22
C VAL A 217 -3.05 -5.59 16.70
N ARG A 218 -2.31 -6.12 15.74
CA ARG A 218 -2.53 -7.43 15.13
C ARG A 218 -1.78 -8.48 15.92
N HIS A 219 -2.47 -9.55 16.31
CA HIS A 219 -1.90 -10.70 16.98
C HIS A 219 -1.38 -11.73 15.98
N SER A 220 -0.55 -12.66 16.45
CA SER A 220 0.02 -13.74 15.62
C SER A 220 -1.03 -14.69 15.04
N ASP A 221 -2.21 -14.79 15.66
CA ASP A 221 -3.35 -15.57 15.18
C ASP A 221 -4.20 -14.84 14.11
N GLY A 222 -3.80 -13.62 13.74
CA GLY A 222 -4.50 -12.77 12.77
C GLY A 222 -5.64 -11.94 13.34
N THR A 223 -5.95 -12.06 14.63
CA THR A 223 -6.96 -11.19 15.28
C THR A 223 -6.41 -9.77 15.44
N GLU A 224 -7.28 -8.77 15.36
CA GLU A 224 -6.92 -7.37 15.50
C GLU A 224 -7.65 -6.71 16.69
N ARG A 225 -6.89 -6.02 17.52
CA ARG A 225 -7.42 -5.16 18.60
C ARG A 225 -7.38 -3.72 18.14
N ASN A 226 -8.48 -3.02 18.22
CA ASN A 226 -8.53 -1.59 17.91
C ASN A 226 -7.80 -0.79 19.00
N ALA A 227 -6.79 -0.02 18.57
CA ALA A 227 -5.96 0.88 19.39
C ALA A 227 -6.15 2.37 19.01
N PHE A 228 -7.20 2.70 18.27
CA PHE A 228 -7.42 4.05 17.78
C PHE A 228 -7.57 5.10 18.89
N ALA A 229 -8.16 4.71 20.02
CA ALA A 229 -8.31 5.60 21.17
C ALA A 229 -6.99 5.88 21.92
N GLU A 230 -5.98 5.03 21.73
CA GLU A 230 -4.67 5.09 22.37
C GLU A 230 -3.67 6.00 21.62
N ARG A 231 -4.10 6.60 20.49
CA ARG A 231 -3.27 7.51 19.71
C ARG A 231 -2.97 8.82 20.45
N VAL A 232 -1.78 9.33 20.27
CA VAL A 232 -1.42 10.68 20.70
C VAL A 232 -1.81 11.67 19.62
N THR A 233 -2.47 12.78 20.03
CA THR A 233 -2.89 13.84 19.11
C THR A 233 -2.57 15.18 19.77
N ASP A 234 -1.50 15.82 19.30
CA ASP A 234 -1.02 17.13 19.72
C ASP A 234 -0.66 17.95 18.47
N ASP A 235 -0.18 19.18 18.66
CA ASP A 235 0.26 20.03 17.55
C ASP A 235 1.37 19.38 16.70
N ASP A 236 2.29 18.65 17.36
CA ASP A 236 3.41 17.94 16.74
C ASP A 236 3.14 16.43 16.56
N ALA A 237 1.96 15.94 16.94
CA ALA A 237 1.62 14.52 16.89
C ALA A 237 0.28 14.30 16.17
N ARG A 238 0.38 14.03 14.88
CA ARG A 238 -0.76 13.72 14.02
C ARG A 238 -0.60 12.32 13.45
N PRO A 239 -1.38 11.33 13.91
CA PRO A 239 -1.16 9.92 13.57
C PRO A 239 -1.33 9.59 12.08
N PHE A 240 -2.00 10.44 11.32
CA PHE A 240 -2.27 10.27 9.89
C PHE A 240 -1.75 11.44 9.05
N ALA A 241 -0.69 12.12 9.51
CA ALA A 241 -0.04 13.16 8.73
C ALA A 241 0.61 12.56 7.47
N GLU A 242 0.61 13.32 6.40
CA GLU A 242 1.30 12.95 5.18
C GLU A 242 2.79 13.27 5.30
N ILE A 243 3.65 12.42 4.73
CA ILE A 243 5.09 12.65 4.67
C ILE A 243 5.38 13.62 3.53
N PRO A 244 5.99 14.79 3.79
CA PRO A 244 6.30 15.78 2.76
C PRO A 244 7.25 15.22 1.69
N VAL A 245 7.28 15.86 0.52
CA VAL A 245 8.14 15.50 -0.61
C VAL A 245 9.61 15.66 -0.26
N GLY A 246 10.44 14.72 -0.71
CA GLY A 246 11.89 14.82 -0.61
C GLY A 246 12.49 14.08 0.58
N ARG A 247 13.69 14.51 0.99
CA ARG A 247 14.47 13.84 2.03
C ARG A 247 14.20 14.46 3.39
N HIS A 248 13.86 13.62 4.35
CA HIS A 248 13.59 13.98 5.74
C HIS A 248 14.37 13.10 6.70
N THR A 249 14.40 13.51 7.96
CA THR A 249 14.94 12.70 9.05
C THR A 249 13.79 11.97 9.73
N ALA A 250 13.95 10.66 9.92
CA ALA A 250 13.14 9.85 10.82
C ALA A 250 13.93 9.57 12.09
N SER A 251 13.30 9.70 13.27
CA SER A 251 13.91 9.39 14.56
C SER A 251 12.93 8.61 15.44
N TRP A 252 13.44 7.64 16.19
CA TRP A 252 12.67 6.80 17.11
C TRP A 252 13.57 6.31 18.26
N SER A 253 13.05 5.49 19.17
CA SER A 253 13.84 4.99 20.31
C SER A 253 15.03 4.10 19.91
N GLY A 254 14.96 3.47 18.73
CA GLY A 254 15.99 2.54 18.25
C GLY A 254 15.90 1.12 18.82
N SER A 255 14.99 0.86 19.74
CA SER A 255 14.83 -0.46 20.37
C SER A 255 13.97 -1.42 19.56
N TYR A 256 13.30 -0.96 18.51
CA TYR A 256 12.44 -1.74 17.63
C TYR A 256 12.60 -1.26 16.18
N ASN A 257 12.22 -2.13 15.25
CA ASN A 257 12.15 -1.77 13.85
C ASN A 257 10.87 -0.99 13.56
N VAL A 258 10.92 -0.12 12.54
CA VAL A 258 9.74 0.58 12.03
C VAL A 258 9.74 0.44 10.52
N GLU A 259 8.69 -0.10 9.94
CA GLU A 259 8.47 -0.07 8.50
C GLU A 259 7.48 1.04 8.17
N VAL A 260 7.84 1.87 7.22
CA VAL A 260 7.01 2.97 6.72
C VAL A 260 6.73 2.73 5.25
N VAL A 261 5.46 2.57 4.90
CA VAL A 261 5.00 2.41 3.52
C VAL A 261 4.30 3.70 3.10
N MET A 262 4.83 4.36 2.10
CA MET A 262 4.29 5.60 1.53
C MET A 262 3.51 5.29 0.25
N TYR A 263 2.42 6.00 0.02
CA TYR A 263 1.52 5.79 -1.12
C TYR A 263 1.36 7.04 -1.97
N GLU A 264 1.45 6.87 -3.28
CA GLU A 264 1.14 7.87 -4.30
C GLU A 264 -0.10 7.44 -5.07
N GLU A 265 -1.14 8.27 -5.05
CA GLU A 265 -2.31 8.09 -5.91
C GLU A 265 -2.05 8.67 -7.29
N ARG A 266 -2.37 7.92 -8.33
CA ARG A 266 -2.15 8.27 -9.72
C ARG A 266 -3.40 8.01 -10.55
N THR A 267 -3.60 8.77 -11.60
CA THR A 267 -4.69 8.56 -12.56
C THR A 267 -4.39 7.46 -13.57
N SER A 268 -3.12 7.09 -13.71
CA SER A 268 -2.62 6.10 -14.68
C SER A 268 -1.44 5.36 -14.10
N PRO A 269 -1.21 4.08 -14.44
CA PRO A 269 -0.05 3.29 -14.01
C PRO A 269 1.25 3.59 -14.78
N TRP A 270 1.29 4.71 -15.52
CA TRP A 270 2.49 5.16 -16.29
C TRP A 270 3.43 6.02 -15.47
#